data_876da7a6c26e923327907879fde853ab
#
_entry.id   876da7a6c26e923327907879fde853ab
#
_cell.length_a   1.000
_cell.length_b   1.000
_cell.length_c   1.000
_cell.angle_alpha   90.00
_cell.angle_beta   90.00
_cell.angle_gamma   90.00
#
_symmetry.space_group_name_H-M   'P 1'
#
loop_
_entity.id
_entity.type
_entity.pdbx_description
1 polymer ?
#
loop_
_entity_poly.entity_id
_entity_poly.type
_entity_poly.pdbx_seq_one_letter_code
_entity_poly.pdbx_strand_id
1 'polypeptide(L)'
;MSQIFDALHRSESERSGTDPAELSAAADLLEAAERHVVQFATDSERPTDNTLQADAENDHPSEKVREDQFSQFQPVRVLVPPQSKLVCITEEESLAAEKFRFLGVRLRHLQQKHPLQRVVVTSSMAEEGKSTVAANLACALAKRHAQKTLLLEGDLRRPALAQQFGLGKIPGLSELLQGEPAPAMNIYQLESLGFWIMPAGSPPRNPMELLQSGKLSLLMQQLAGCRPA
;
A
#
# COMPACT_ATOMS: atom_id res chain seq x y z
N MET A 1 -11.99 -27.65 3.91
CA MET A 1 -12.49 -26.56 3.05
C MET A 1 -13.89 -26.20 3.51
N SER A 2 -14.20 -24.91 3.63
CA SER A 2 -15.37 -24.45 4.39
C SER A 2 -16.63 -24.49 3.54
N GLN A 3 -17.70 -25.10 4.02
CA GLN A 3 -19.04 -25.14 3.41
C GLN A 3 -19.60 -23.73 3.09
N ILE A 4 -19.09 -22.71 3.78
CA ILE A 4 -19.43 -21.28 3.53
C ILE A 4 -18.84 -20.79 2.21
N PHE A 5 -17.66 -21.29 1.82
CA PHE A 5 -17.02 -20.93 0.54
C PHE A 5 -17.80 -21.52 -0.64
N ASP A 6 -18.25 -22.75 -0.51
CA ASP A 6 -19.06 -23.42 -1.56
C ASP A 6 -20.45 -22.80 -1.71
N ALA A 7 -21.04 -22.30 -0.62
CA ALA A 7 -22.32 -21.60 -0.65
C ALA A 7 -22.22 -20.21 -1.28
N LEU A 8 -21.14 -19.47 -1.00
CA LEU A 8 -20.86 -18.17 -1.63
C LEU A 8 -20.59 -18.33 -3.14
N HIS A 9 -19.82 -19.33 -3.54
CA HIS A 9 -19.55 -19.65 -4.94
C HIS A 9 -20.83 -20.00 -5.73
N ARG A 10 -21.76 -20.73 -5.13
CA ARG A 10 -23.05 -21.05 -5.76
C ARG A 10 -23.95 -19.82 -5.92
N SER A 11 -24.00 -18.95 -4.94
CA SER A 11 -24.83 -17.73 -5.00
C SER A 11 -24.30 -16.69 -6.00
N GLU A 12 -22.99 -16.63 -6.24
CA GLU A 12 -22.37 -15.73 -7.23
C GLU A 12 -22.56 -16.24 -8.66
N SER A 13 -22.44 -17.54 -8.91
CA SER A 13 -22.66 -18.13 -10.26
C SER A 13 -24.11 -17.97 -10.73
N GLU A 14 -25.09 -18.00 -9.81
CA GLU A 14 -26.49 -17.78 -10.15
C GLU A 14 -26.85 -16.32 -10.43
N ARG A 15 -26.05 -15.35 -9.92
CA ARG A 15 -26.31 -13.91 -10.12
C ARG A 15 -25.57 -13.27 -11.28
N SER A 16 -24.40 -13.76 -11.67
CA SER A 16 -23.53 -13.07 -12.64
C SER A 16 -23.51 -13.70 -14.04
N GLY A 17 -24.09 -14.86 -14.24
CA GLY A 17 -24.04 -15.54 -15.55
C GLY A 17 -22.61 -15.89 -16.03
N THR A 18 -21.63 -15.85 -15.11
CA THR A 18 -20.21 -16.12 -15.41
C THR A 18 -19.96 -17.62 -15.32
N ASP A 19 -19.21 -18.15 -16.29
CA ASP A 19 -18.91 -19.58 -16.39
C ASP A 19 -18.16 -20.07 -15.13
N PRO A 20 -18.61 -21.15 -14.47
CA PRO A 20 -17.95 -21.72 -13.29
C PRO A 20 -16.47 -22.08 -13.52
N ALA A 21 -16.07 -22.32 -14.77
CA ALA A 21 -14.69 -22.61 -15.15
C ALA A 21 -13.78 -21.37 -15.03
N GLU A 22 -14.26 -20.17 -15.31
CA GLU A 22 -13.49 -18.92 -15.18
C GLU A 22 -13.26 -18.55 -13.70
N LEU A 23 -14.24 -18.81 -12.84
CA LEU A 23 -14.12 -18.57 -11.40
C LEU A 23 -13.14 -19.56 -10.74
N SER A 24 -13.11 -20.81 -11.21
CA SER A 24 -12.12 -21.81 -10.78
C SER A 24 -10.71 -21.42 -11.20
N ALA A 25 -10.51 -21.00 -12.44
CA ALA A 25 -9.20 -20.54 -12.92
C ALA A 25 -8.68 -19.31 -12.17
N ALA A 26 -9.55 -18.38 -11.80
CA ALA A 26 -9.18 -17.24 -10.98
C ALA A 26 -8.79 -17.63 -9.55
N ALA A 27 -9.45 -18.61 -8.96
CA ALA A 27 -9.10 -19.14 -7.65
C ALA A 27 -7.75 -19.88 -7.67
N ASP A 28 -7.47 -20.67 -8.72
CA ASP A 28 -6.21 -21.38 -8.90
C ASP A 28 -5.04 -20.42 -9.13
N LEU A 29 -5.26 -19.32 -9.87
CA LEU A 29 -4.28 -18.25 -10.04
C LEU A 29 -3.98 -17.51 -8.72
N LEU A 30 -5.00 -17.30 -7.89
CA LEU A 30 -4.82 -16.69 -6.56
C LEU A 30 -4.00 -17.60 -5.64
N GLU A 31 -4.28 -18.90 -5.65
CA GLU A 31 -3.56 -19.87 -4.85
C GLU A 31 -2.12 -20.07 -5.35
N ALA A 32 -1.89 -19.98 -6.66
CA ALA A 32 -0.55 -19.98 -7.25
C ALA A 32 0.23 -18.71 -6.86
N ALA A 33 -0.40 -17.54 -6.85
CA ALA A 33 0.20 -16.30 -6.42
C ALA A 33 0.54 -16.32 -4.92
N GLU A 34 -0.30 -16.90 -4.07
CA GLU A 34 -0.02 -17.10 -2.65
C GLU A 34 1.23 -17.99 -2.43
N ARG A 35 1.39 -19.05 -3.21
CA ARG A 35 2.58 -19.93 -3.16
C ARG A 35 3.86 -19.21 -3.58
N HIS A 36 3.81 -18.36 -4.61
CA HIS A 36 4.97 -17.57 -5.03
C HIS A 36 5.39 -16.51 -4.00
N VAL A 37 4.45 -15.83 -3.35
CA VAL A 37 4.74 -14.85 -2.30
C VAL A 37 5.47 -15.51 -1.12
N VAL A 38 5.09 -16.73 -0.76
CA VAL A 38 5.75 -17.51 0.30
C VAL A 38 7.19 -17.88 -0.09
N GLN A 39 7.44 -18.22 -1.35
CA GLN A 39 8.77 -18.60 -1.85
C GLN A 39 9.76 -17.41 -1.85
N PHE A 40 9.32 -16.22 -2.26
CA PHE A 40 10.16 -15.02 -2.21
C PHE A 40 10.50 -14.56 -0.79
N ALA A 41 9.63 -14.85 0.19
CA ALA A 41 9.89 -14.52 1.59
C ALA A 41 10.94 -15.45 2.23
N THR A 42 11.04 -16.70 1.78
CA THR A 42 12.00 -17.68 2.31
C THR A 42 13.39 -17.56 1.70
N ASP A 43 13.53 -17.08 0.47
CA ASP A 43 14.85 -16.90 -0.19
C ASP A 43 15.63 -15.65 0.28
N SER A 44 15.01 -14.76 1.04
CA SER A 44 15.67 -13.55 1.58
C SER A 44 16.38 -13.76 2.92
N GLU A 45 16.28 -14.92 3.53
CA GLU A 45 16.94 -15.25 4.79
C GLU A 45 18.17 -16.15 4.55
N ARG A 46 19.28 -15.58 4.09
CA ARG A 46 20.61 -16.17 4.31
C ARG A 46 21.30 -15.40 5.42
N PRO A 47 21.60 -16.01 6.56
CA PRO A 47 22.34 -15.37 7.62
C PRO A 47 23.80 -15.24 7.22
N THR A 48 24.32 -14.03 7.17
CA THR A 48 25.75 -13.79 7.28
C THR A 48 26.09 -13.77 8.76
N ASP A 49 26.67 -14.88 9.17
CA ASP A 49 27.35 -15.04 10.47
C ASP A 49 28.49 -14.01 10.58
N ASN A 50 28.42 -13.11 11.51
CA ASN A 50 29.59 -12.38 11.98
C ASN A 50 29.43 -12.04 13.47
N THR A 51 29.97 -12.93 14.27
CA THR A 51 30.23 -12.81 15.69
C THR A 51 31.18 -11.66 15.97
N LEU A 52 30.72 -10.61 16.65
CA LEU A 52 31.57 -9.81 17.54
C LEU A 52 30.74 -9.43 18.76
N GLN A 53 31.11 -10.03 19.87
CA GLN A 53 30.72 -9.63 21.22
C GLN A 53 31.29 -8.25 21.53
N ALA A 54 30.51 -7.36 22.05
CA ALA A 54 30.93 -6.28 22.91
C ALA A 54 29.83 -5.93 23.88
N ASP A 55 30.21 -5.95 25.12
CA ASP A 55 29.45 -5.66 26.31
C ASP A 55 28.88 -4.25 26.34
N ALA A 56 27.83 -4.11 27.12
CA ALA A 56 27.58 -3.02 28.03
C ALA A 56 26.32 -2.19 27.79
N GLU A 57 25.63 -2.16 28.88
CA GLU A 57 24.86 -1.06 29.47
C GLU A 57 23.46 -0.74 28.90
N ASN A 58 22.52 -1.15 29.72
CA ASN A 58 21.17 -0.66 29.86
C ASN A 58 21.11 0.87 29.76
N ASP A 59 20.60 1.35 28.67
CA ASP A 59 19.86 2.60 28.67
C ASP A 59 18.62 2.42 27.78
N HIS A 60 17.47 2.31 28.42
CA HIS A 60 16.18 2.29 27.76
C HIS A 60 15.78 3.73 27.38
N PRO A 61 15.85 4.13 26.12
CA PRO A 61 15.21 5.36 25.70
C PRO A 61 13.69 5.09 25.63
N SER A 62 13.01 5.79 26.50
CA SER A 62 11.57 5.77 26.72
C SER A 62 10.73 5.74 25.42
N GLU A 63 9.72 4.89 25.42
CA GLU A 63 8.67 4.68 24.41
C GLU A 63 7.98 5.96 23.87
N LYS A 64 8.14 7.09 24.53
CA LYS A 64 7.49 8.37 24.18
C LYS A 64 8.07 9.09 22.96
N VAL A 65 9.27 8.73 22.48
CA VAL A 65 9.94 9.44 21.36
C VAL A 65 9.48 8.92 19.98
N ARG A 66 8.79 7.79 19.91
CA ARG A 66 8.41 7.16 18.62
C ARG A 66 7.02 7.56 18.08
N GLU A 67 6.13 8.09 18.91
CA GLU A 67 4.82 8.56 18.43
C GLU A 67 4.89 9.85 17.61
N ASP A 68 5.92 10.67 17.80
CA ASP A 68 6.06 11.98 17.17
C ASP A 68 6.52 11.97 15.70
N GLN A 69 7.02 10.85 15.18
CA GLN A 69 7.53 10.82 13.79
C GLN A 69 6.42 10.97 12.74
N PHE A 70 5.20 10.59 13.04
CA PHE A 70 4.06 10.73 12.14
C PHE A 70 3.32 12.06 12.31
N SER A 71 3.49 12.75 13.42
CA SER A 71 2.88 14.07 13.68
C SER A 71 3.55 15.20 12.88
N GLN A 72 4.75 14.98 12.34
CA GLN A 72 5.45 15.94 11.48
C GLN A 72 4.89 16.05 10.08
N PHE A 73 4.05 15.08 9.63
CA PHE A 73 3.52 15.09 8.27
C PHE A 73 2.38 16.08 8.12
N GLN A 74 2.45 16.87 7.04
CA GLN A 74 1.49 17.94 6.79
C GLN A 74 0.08 17.38 6.58
N PRO A 75 -0.92 17.82 7.37
CA PRO A 75 -2.31 17.44 7.15
C PRO A 75 -2.86 18.12 5.91
N VAL A 76 -3.58 17.36 5.08
CA VAL A 76 -4.24 17.88 3.88
C VAL A 76 -5.70 17.49 3.85
N ARG A 77 -6.53 18.41 3.37
CA ARG A 77 -7.95 18.13 3.15
C ARG A 77 -8.14 17.37 1.86
N VAL A 78 -8.92 16.31 1.93
CA VAL A 78 -9.29 15.49 0.78
C VAL A 78 -10.64 15.97 0.26
N LEU A 79 -10.68 16.28 -1.03
CA LEU A 79 -11.89 16.63 -1.76
C LEU A 79 -12.07 15.62 -2.88
N VAL A 80 -12.53 14.42 -2.53
CA VAL A 80 -12.74 13.35 -3.50
C VAL A 80 -13.75 13.79 -4.56
N PRO A 81 -13.35 13.87 -5.84
CA PRO A 81 -14.28 14.23 -6.91
C PRO A 81 -15.42 13.20 -7.02
N PRO A 82 -16.66 13.60 -7.30
CA PRO A 82 -17.79 12.67 -7.40
C PRO A 82 -17.61 11.56 -8.43
N GLN A 83 -16.83 11.82 -9.49
CA GLN A 83 -16.49 10.85 -10.53
C GLN A 83 -15.31 9.93 -10.15
N SER A 84 -14.75 10.08 -8.97
CA SER A 84 -13.64 9.25 -8.50
C SER A 84 -14.11 7.82 -8.31
N LYS A 85 -13.29 6.86 -8.76
CA LYS A 85 -13.52 5.42 -8.54
C LYS A 85 -13.07 4.94 -7.15
N LEU A 86 -13.05 5.84 -6.15
CA LEU A 86 -12.73 5.51 -4.76
C LEU A 86 -13.98 4.99 -4.03
N VAL A 87 -14.46 3.83 -4.46
CA VAL A 87 -15.73 3.22 -3.96
C VAL A 87 -15.74 3.02 -2.45
N CYS A 88 -14.59 2.83 -1.83
CA CYS A 88 -14.49 2.74 -0.37
C CYS A 88 -14.83 4.06 0.35
N ILE A 89 -14.94 5.18 -0.39
CA ILE A 89 -15.28 6.50 0.12
C ILE A 89 -16.63 6.94 -0.44
N THR A 90 -16.84 6.83 -1.76
CA THR A 90 -18.01 7.37 -2.46
C THR A 90 -19.22 6.44 -2.40
N GLU A 91 -19.02 5.14 -2.25
CA GLU A 91 -20.05 4.10 -2.30
C GLU A 91 -19.77 3.01 -1.25
N GLU A 92 -19.71 3.41 0.02
CA GLU A 92 -19.24 2.54 1.11
C GLU A 92 -20.02 1.24 1.28
N GLU A 93 -21.30 1.22 0.94
CA GLU A 93 -22.16 0.04 1.03
C GLU A 93 -22.20 -0.80 -0.25
N SER A 94 -21.42 -0.41 -1.28
CA SER A 94 -21.37 -1.15 -2.54
C SER A 94 -20.64 -2.50 -2.38
N LEU A 95 -21.01 -3.46 -3.23
CA LEU A 95 -20.33 -4.76 -3.32
C LEU A 95 -18.83 -4.57 -3.62
N ALA A 96 -18.49 -3.57 -4.43
CA ALA A 96 -17.09 -3.26 -4.74
C ALA A 96 -16.32 -2.82 -3.49
N ALA A 97 -16.88 -1.94 -2.65
CA ALA A 97 -16.27 -1.54 -1.39
C ALA A 97 -16.11 -2.74 -0.43
N GLU A 98 -17.09 -3.65 -0.41
CA GLU A 98 -17.03 -4.86 0.39
C GLU A 98 -15.90 -5.79 -0.05
N LYS A 99 -15.69 -5.98 -1.35
CA LYS A 99 -14.56 -6.76 -1.89
C LYS A 99 -13.20 -6.16 -1.45
N PHE A 100 -13.03 -4.84 -1.45
CA PHE A 100 -11.83 -4.20 -0.93
C PHE A 100 -11.65 -4.40 0.58
N ARG A 101 -12.74 -4.34 1.37
CA ARG A 101 -12.69 -4.66 2.80
C ARG A 101 -12.26 -6.11 3.04
N PHE A 102 -12.79 -7.05 2.26
CA PHE A 102 -12.40 -8.46 2.32
C PHE A 102 -10.91 -8.65 1.98
N LEU A 103 -10.43 -8.02 0.90
CA LEU A 103 -9.01 -8.04 0.52
C LEU A 103 -8.12 -7.47 1.63
N GLY A 104 -8.53 -6.38 2.27
CA GLY A 104 -7.81 -5.80 3.41
C GLY A 104 -7.76 -6.74 4.62
N VAL A 105 -8.82 -7.51 4.89
CA VAL A 105 -8.83 -8.55 5.93
C VAL A 105 -7.84 -9.66 5.59
N ARG A 106 -7.83 -10.11 4.33
CA ARG A 106 -6.95 -11.17 3.86
C ARG A 106 -5.47 -10.76 3.96
N LEU A 107 -5.13 -9.55 3.54
CA LEU A 107 -3.77 -9.02 3.69
C LEU A 107 -3.32 -8.96 5.14
N ARG A 108 -4.16 -8.52 6.06
CA ARG A 108 -3.83 -8.52 7.49
C ARG A 108 -3.61 -9.93 8.04
N HIS A 109 -4.40 -10.89 7.59
CA HIS A 109 -4.18 -12.28 8.00
C HIS A 109 -2.83 -12.81 7.50
N LEU A 110 -2.40 -12.43 6.29
CA LEU A 110 -1.07 -12.74 5.77
C LEU A 110 0.03 -12.05 6.59
N GLN A 111 -0.16 -10.80 6.99
CA GLN A 111 0.78 -10.05 7.83
C GLN A 111 0.98 -10.66 9.23
N GLN A 112 -0.03 -11.32 9.76
CA GLN A 112 0.09 -12.04 11.04
C GLN A 112 0.96 -13.31 10.94
N LYS A 113 1.01 -13.90 9.75
CA LYS A 113 1.80 -15.12 9.48
C LYS A 113 3.21 -14.83 8.97
N HIS A 114 3.38 -13.69 8.31
CA HIS A 114 4.62 -13.30 7.64
C HIS A 114 4.94 -11.82 7.92
N PRO A 115 6.21 -11.40 7.99
CA PRO A 115 6.58 -10.00 8.22
C PRO A 115 6.31 -9.14 6.97
N LEU A 116 5.10 -9.16 6.44
CA LEU A 116 4.69 -8.42 5.25
C LEU A 116 4.43 -6.96 5.62
N GLN A 117 5.35 -6.07 5.29
CA GLN A 117 5.24 -4.62 5.54
C GLN A 117 4.95 -3.82 4.27
N ARG A 118 5.26 -4.37 3.11
CA ARG A 118 5.17 -3.67 1.82
C ARG A 118 4.40 -4.52 0.82
N VAL A 119 3.47 -3.85 0.13
CA VAL A 119 2.66 -4.45 -0.93
C VAL A 119 2.83 -3.60 -2.17
N VAL A 120 3.14 -4.22 -3.29
CA VAL A 120 3.23 -3.55 -4.59
C VAL A 120 2.02 -3.92 -5.42
N VAL A 121 1.32 -2.91 -5.93
CA VAL A 121 0.23 -3.07 -6.89
C VAL A 121 0.75 -2.69 -8.26
N THR A 122 0.79 -3.64 -9.18
CA THR A 122 1.29 -3.44 -10.55
C THR A 122 0.34 -4.01 -11.58
N SER A 123 0.56 -3.67 -12.85
CA SER A 123 -0.20 -4.20 -13.99
C SER A 123 0.66 -4.23 -15.24
N SER A 124 0.29 -5.05 -16.22
CA SER A 124 1.02 -5.23 -17.48
C SER A 124 0.84 -4.05 -18.43
N MET A 125 -0.32 -3.40 -18.39
CA MET A 125 -0.64 -2.28 -19.27
C MET A 125 -1.00 -1.00 -18.51
N ALA A 126 -0.98 0.12 -19.21
CA ALA A 126 -1.48 1.38 -18.69
C ALA A 126 -3.02 1.34 -18.54
N GLU A 127 -3.55 2.08 -17.56
CA GLU A 127 -5.00 2.28 -17.38
C GLU A 127 -5.81 1.05 -16.96
N GLU A 128 -5.17 -0.06 -16.57
CA GLU A 128 -5.83 -1.25 -16.01
C GLU A 128 -6.36 -1.07 -14.57
N GLY A 129 -6.22 0.12 -14.00
CA GLY A 129 -6.80 0.45 -12.70
C GLY A 129 -5.89 0.20 -11.50
N LYS A 130 -4.57 -0.07 -11.68
CA LYS A 130 -3.61 -0.29 -10.57
C LYS A 130 -3.69 0.78 -9.47
N SER A 131 -3.70 2.06 -9.86
CA SER A 131 -3.78 3.18 -8.90
C SER A 131 -5.13 3.21 -8.17
N THR A 132 -6.23 2.91 -8.86
CA THR A 132 -7.56 2.82 -8.26
C THR A 132 -7.65 1.66 -7.27
N VAL A 133 -7.10 0.50 -7.61
CA VAL A 133 -7.04 -0.66 -6.70
C VAL A 133 -6.20 -0.34 -5.47
N ALA A 134 -5.00 0.22 -5.65
CA ALA A 134 -4.12 0.59 -4.54
C ALA A 134 -4.77 1.62 -3.61
N ALA A 135 -5.44 2.63 -4.17
CA ALA A 135 -6.12 3.67 -3.40
C ALA A 135 -7.30 3.12 -2.59
N ASN A 136 -8.18 2.33 -3.20
CA ASN A 136 -9.30 1.70 -2.49
C ASN A 136 -8.81 0.73 -1.40
N LEU A 137 -7.75 -0.04 -1.67
CA LEU A 137 -7.15 -0.92 -0.70
C LEU A 137 -6.58 -0.14 0.49
N ALA A 138 -5.87 0.98 0.26
CA ALA A 138 -5.37 1.84 1.32
C ALA A 138 -6.52 2.40 2.19
N CYS A 139 -7.61 2.85 1.57
CA CYS A 139 -8.82 3.28 2.28
C CYS A 139 -9.41 2.15 3.14
N ALA A 140 -9.50 0.93 2.59
CA ALA A 140 -10.05 -0.22 3.31
C ALA A 140 -9.17 -0.65 4.50
N LEU A 141 -7.84 -0.54 4.37
CA LEU A 141 -6.89 -0.83 5.45
C LEU A 141 -6.95 0.22 6.57
N ALA A 142 -7.06 1.50 6.20
CA ALA A 142 -7.09 2.62 7.15
C ALA A 142 -8.36 2.66 8.01
N LYS A 143 -9.53 2.36 7.43
CA LYS A 143 -10.83 2.43 8.13
C LYS A 143 -10.92 1.64 9.44
N ARG A 144 -10.05 0.68 9.66
CA ARG A 144 -10.04 -0.12 10.90
C ARG A 144 -9.02 0.35 11.93
N HIS A 145 -8.43 1.52 11.77
CA HIS A 145 -7.56 2.23 12.73
C HIS A 145 -6.42 1.42 13.37
N ALA A 146 -6.24 0.16 12.99
CA ALA A 146 -5.26 -0.73 13.62
C ALA A 146 -3.87 -0.68 12.97
N GLN A 147 -3.74 -0.10 11.78
CA GLN A 147 -2.46 -0.07 11.06
C GLN A 147 -2.21 1.29 10.42
N LYS A 148 -1.02 1.83 10.67
CA LYS A 148 -0.54 3.00 9.95
C LYS A 148 -0.26 2.60 8.50
N THR A 149 -0.97 3.20 7.55
CA THR A 149 -0.89 2.89 6.13
C THR A 149 -0.31 4.08 5.38
N LEU A 150 0.74 3.86 4.58
CA LEU A 150 1.27 4.84 3.64
C LEU A 150 1.02 4.35 2.21
N LEU A 151 0.31 5.14 1.42
CA LEU A 151 0.12 4.94 -0.01
C LEU A 151 1.18 5.73 -0.77
N LEU A 152 2.12 5.04 -1.44
CA LEU A 152 3.17 5.66 -2.22
C LEU A 152 2.92 5.44 -3.72
N GLU A 153 2.94 6.52 -4.51
CA GLU A 153 2.78 6.47 -5.95
C GLU A 153 4.12 6.38 -6.66
N GLY A 154 4.41 5.20 -7.23
CA GLY A 154 5.62 4.97 -8.02
C GLY A 154 5.45 5.19 -9.53
N ASP A 155 4.23 5.47 -10.01
CA ASP A 155 3.99 5.76 -11.43
C ASP A 155 4.32 7.22 -11.74
N LEU A 156 5.60 7.51 -11.95
CA LEU A 156 6.07 8.86 -12.28
C LEU A 156 5.73 9.29 -13.72
N ARG A 157 5.27 8.37 -14.56
CA ARG A 157 4.90 8.67 -15.96
C ARG A 157 3.47 9.17 -16.09
N ARG A 158 2.56 8.54 -15.36
CA ARG A 158 1.11 8.81 -15.39
C ARG A 158 0.56 8.89 -13.97
N PRO A 159 0.97 9.90 -13.20
CA PRO A 159 0.50 10.05 -11.83
C PRO A 159 -1.02 10.27 -11.79
N ALA A 160 -1.70 9.60 -10.87
CA ALA A 160 -3.15 9.63 -10.78
C ALA A 160 -3.68 9.85 -9.36
N LEU A 161 -2.91 9.52 -8.31
CA LEU A 161 -3.42 9.50 -6.95
C LEU A 161 -3.75 10.91 -6.44
N ALA A 162 -2.91 11.91 -6.71
CA ALA A 162 -3.20 13.29 -6.31
C ALA A 162 -4.54 13.79 -6.88
N GLN A 163 -4.81 13.48 -8.15
CA GLN A 163 -6.10 13.80 -8.79
C GLN A 163 -7.27 13.01 -8.19
N GLN A 164 -7.09 11.71 -7.93
CA GLN A 164 -8.14 10.85 -7.37
C GLN A 164 -8.59 11.31 -5.99
N PHE A 165 -7.65 11.81 -5.17
CA PHE A 165 -7.95 12.35 -3.83
C PHE A 165 -8.23 13.85 -3.82
N GLY A 166 -8.24 14.52 -4.99
CA GLY A 166 -8.50 15.96 -5.09
C GLY A 166 -7.46 16.85 -4.42
N LEU A 167 -6.20 16.41 -4.38
CA LEU A 167 -5.11 17.12 -3.70
C LEU A 167 -4.49 18.24 -4.55
N GLY A 168 -4.88 18.35 -5.83
CA GLY A 168 -4.28 19.31 -6.74
C GLY A 168 -2.83 18.97 -7.10
N LYS A 169 -2.05 20.01 -7.45
CA LYS A 169 -0.63 19.85 -7.75
C LYS A 169 0.17 20.05 -6.47
N ILE A 170 0.70 18.98 -5.94
CA ILE A 170 1.54 18.97 -4.74
C ILE A 170 2.84 18.21 -5.02
N PRO A 171 3.96 18.60 -4.39
CA PRO A 171 5.21 17.85 -4.48
C PRO A 171 5.05 16.40 -4.02
N GLY A 172 5.91 15.52 -4.54
CA GLY A 172 5.82 14.12 -4.20
C GLY A 172 7.15 13.39 -4.31
N LEU A 173 7.08 12.13 -4.73
CA LEU A 173 8.24 11.25 -4.88
C LEU A 173 9.26 11.81 -5.89
N SER A 174 8.79 12.41 -6.99
CA SER A 174 9.63 12.96 -8.04
C SER A 174 10.58 14.03 -7.53
N GLU A 175 10.06 15.04 -6.84
CA GLU A 175 10.82 16.15 -6.28
C GLU A 175 11.79 15.64 -5.20
N LEU A 176 11.35 14.72 -4.35
CA LEU A 176 12.21 14.12 -3.33
C LEU A 176 13.41 13.37 -3.95
N LEU A 177 13.17 12.56 -4.99
CA LEU A 177 14.25 11.82 -5.66
C LEU A 177 15.18 12.75 -6.46
N GLN A 178 14.70 13.90 -6.95
CA GLN A 178 15.54 14.93 -7.57
C GLN A 178 16.43 15.65 -6.55
N GLY A 179 16.13 15.51 -5.27
CA GLY A 179 16.88 16.14 -4.18
C GLY A 179 16.41 17.56 -3.90
N GLU A 180 15.20 17.90 -4.29
CA GLU A 180 14.58 19.17 -3.92
C GLU A 180 14.29 19.18 -2.41
N PRO A 181 14.34 20.35 -1.75
CA PRO A 181 13.97 20.47 -0.36
C PRO A 181 12.54 19.97 -0.14
N ALA A 182 12.40 18.91 0.67
CA ALA A 182 11.13 18.22 0.87
C ALA A 182 10.75 18.28 2.35
N PRO A 183 9.93 19.25 2.77
CA PRO A 183 9.37 19.25 4.12
C PRO A 183 8.65 17.92 4.36
N ALA A 184 8.96 17.29 5.49
CA ALA A 184 8.34 16.01 5.86
C ALA A 184 8.34 14.95 4.74
N MET A 185 9.39 14.87 3.94
CA MET A 185 9.57 13.91 2.84
C MET A 185 8.43 13.91 1.80
N ASN A 186 7.70 15.00 1.62
CA ASN A 186 6.50 15.08 0.77
C ASN A 186 5.45 13.99 1.08
N ILE A 187 5.32 13.65 2.35
CA ILE A 187 4.28 12.77 2.86
C ILE A 187 3.18 13.65 3.46
N TYR A 188 1.94 13.37 3.12
CA TYR A 188 0.78 14.12 3.55
C TYR A 188 -0.18 13.22 4.33
N GLN A 189 -0.71 13.75 5.42
CA GLN A 189 -1.72 13.06 6.21
C GLN A 189 -3.11 13.36 5.66
N LEU A 190 -3.84 12.34 5.24
CA LEU A 190 -5.24 12.43 4.85
C LEU A 190 -6.12 12.28 6.08
N GLU A 191 -6.31 13.37 6.85
CA GLU A 191 -6.98 13.32 8.16
C GLU A 191 -8.36 12.66 8.12
N SER A 192 -9.18 13.02 7.13
CA SER A 192 -10.53 12.45 6.98
C SER A 192 -10.53 10.95 6.65
N LEU A 193 -9.41 10.40 6.20
CA LEU A 193 -9.29 9.00 5.77
C LEU A 193 -8.42 8.15 6.69
N GLY A 194 -7.64 8.79 7.58
CA GLY A 194 -6.84 8.10 8.59
C GLY A 194 -5.59 7.39 8.07
N PHE A 195 -5.03 7.82 6.93
CA PHE A 195 -3.78 7.29 6.40
C PHE A 195 -2.91 8.37 5.74
N TRP A 196 -1.71 8.01 5.30
CA TRP A 196 -0.76 8.92 4.67
C TRP A 196 -0.60 8.63 3.19
N ILE A 197 -0.29 9.66 2.41
CA ILE A 197 -0.01 9.55 0.98
C ILE A 197 1.31 10.24 0.64
N MET A 198 2.10 9.61 -0.23
CA MET A 198 3.18 10.23 -0.98
C MET A 198 2.80 10.15 -2.46
N PRO A 199 2.30 11.23 -3.06
CA PRO A 199 1.96 11.25 -4.49
C PRO A 199 3.24 11.19 -5.33
N ALA A 200 3.12 10.96 -6.63
CA ALA A 200 4.26 10.96 -7.53
C ALA A 200 4.91 12.35 -7.69
N GLY A 201 4.16 13.42 -7.49
CA GLY A 201 4.61 14.77 -7.79
C GLY A 201 4.52 15.12 -9.27
N SER A 202 5.37 16.03 -9.75
CA SER A 202 5.43 16.43 -11.14
C SER A 202 6.13 15.35 -11.98
N PRO A 203 5.62 15.02 -13.18
CA PRO A 203 6.26 14.04 -14.05
C PRO A 203 7.68 14.48 -14.44
N PRO A 204 8.72 13.69 -14.10
CA PRO A 204 10.10 14.04 -14.44
C PRO A 204 10.41 13.73 -15.91
N ARG A 205 11.47 14.32 -16.45
CA ARG A 205 11.92 14.05 -17.84
C ARG A 205 12.36 12.58 -18.01
N ASN A 206 13.08 12.02 -17.04
CA ASN A 206 13.65 10.68 -17.07
C ASN A 206 13.18 9.84 -15.87
N PRO A 207 11.93 9.32 -15.87
CA PRO A 207 11.39 8.59 -14.71
C PRO A 207 12.21 7.35 -14.32
N MET A 208 12.70 6.59 -15.30
CA MET A 208 13.46 5.36 -15.06
C MET A 208 14.80 5.62 -14.40
N GLU A 209 15.54 6.61 -14.90
CA GLU A 209 16.82 7.00 -14.32
C GLU A 209 16.65 7.46 -12.87
N LEU A 210 15.60 8.22 -12.61
CA LEU A 210 15.28 8.73 -11.28
C LEU A 210 14.99 7.58 -10.30
N LEU A 211 14.20 6.58 -10.71
CA LEU A 211 13.91 5.41 -9.88
C LEU A 211 15.15 4.52 -9.66
N GLN A 212 16.07 4.48 -10.62
CA GLN A 212 17.32 3.69 -10.54
C GLN A 212 18.44 4.40 -9.78
N SER A 213 18.27 5.65 -9.39
CA SER A 213 19.29 6.48 -8.74
C SER A 213 19.76 6.00 -7.35
N GLY A 214 19.19 4.91 -6.82
CA GLY A 214 19.47 4.42 -5.45
C GLY A 214 18.74 5.20 -4.35
N LYS A 215 18.29 6.42 -4.62
CA LYS A 215 17.57 7.27 -3.63
C LYS A 215 16.25 6.66 -3.20
N LEU A 216 15.55 5.95 -4.11
CA LEU A 216 14.33 5.23 -3.76
C LEU A 216 14.62 4.13 -2.73
N SER A 217 15.71 3.40 -2.88
CA SER A 217 16.11 2.37 -1.91
C SER A 217 16.38 2.96 -0.54
N LEU A 218 17.06 4.10 -0.47
CA LEU A 218 17.32 4.82 0.78
C LEU A 218 16.00 5.30 1.42
N LEU A 219 15.09 5.87 0.64
CA LEU A 219 13.76 6.26 1.11
C LEU A 219 13.02 5.06 1.70
N MET A 220 13.01 3.92 0.98
CA MET A 220 12.32 2.71 1.45
C MET A 220 12.95 2.14 2.73
N GLN A 221 14.26 2.31 2.95
CA GLN A 221 14.93 1.95 4.20
C GLN A 221 14.53 2.89 5.35
N GLN A 222 14.49 4.19 5.10
CA GLN A 222 14.03 5.18 6.09
C GLN A 222 12.59 4.93 6.51
N LEU A 223 11.70 4.68 5.56
CA LEU A 223 10.30 4.35 5.83
C LEU A 223 10.13 3.03 6.61
N ALA A 224 11.01 2.05 6.38
CA ALA A 224 11.01 0.80 7.14
C ALA A 224 11.46 0.99 8.61
N GLY A 225 12.31 1.98 8.88
CA GLY A 225 12.73 2.37 10.23
C GLY A 225 11.63 3.05 11.04
N CYS A 226 10.64 3.64 10.39
CA CYS A 226 9.47 4.26 11.01
C CYS A 226 8.44 3.21 11.45
N ARG A 227 8.85 2.21 12.26
CA ARG A 227 7.92 1.21 12.78
C ARG A 227 6.99 1.85 13.83
N PRO A 228 5.67 1.64 13.75
CA PRO A 228 4.83 1.77 14.92
C PRO A 228 5.19 0.65 15.90
N ALA A 229 5.26 1.00 17.15
CA ALA A 229 5.38 0.03 18.24
C ALA A 229 4.09 -0.81 18.31
#